data_bca0477a8c689f34c2807c8f04610e63
#
_entry.id   bca0477a8c689f34c2807c8f04610e63
#
_cell.length_a   1.000
_cell.length_b   1.000
_cell.length_c   1.000
_cell.angle_alpha   90.00
_cell.angle_beta   90.00
_cell.angle_gamma   90.00
#
_symmetry.space_group_name_H-M   'P 1'
#
loop_
_entity.id
_entity.type
_entity.pdbx_description
1 polymer ?
#
loop_
_entity_poly.entity_id
_entity_poly.type
_entity_poly.pdbx_seq_one_letter_code
_entity_poly.pdbx_strand_id
1 'polypeptide(L)'
;MVSMTMTDADLRAAEEPGDALTLGRRIRERRLALGMKLEQLAQAVDRAPSQLSAIENGKREPRLPLLRALAQALDSTVDELLIDEAPSKRAALEIAVERAQRGAVFRSLGIDPIRVSKATSDETLNAILGLHQEVERLHSERAATPEEARRANTELREEMRAANNYFAHLDREASELLAGVGYTGGPVSQQAVAGIAERLGFQLHYVPDVPHSTRSVIDRRNGRIYLNSNLPSRDARAPIVRALASIVFGHEEPRNYRDFLRQRVEINYLAGAVLVPEAAAVEMLAEAKQQRRISMEDLRDAFAVSYEMAAHRFTNLATEHLGLPVHFMKAHESGTLIKAYENDGVRFPSDALGNLEGATVCRNWTARTIFTQPDRFNPWYQYTDMASGGTYWCTSRVEKAKEGLYSVSVGVRFEDVKWFRGRETSHRSKSDCPDDACCRRASSTLTRKWSAAAWPEAATPTSLLAALPTGTFPGVDTHEVYEFLESHERRP
;
A
#
# COMPACT_ATOMS: atom_id res chain seq x y z
N MET A 1 8.86 34.73 -12.98
CA MET A 1 10.09 33.97 -13.27
C MET A 1 10.89 33.92 -11.97
N VAL A 2 10.68 32.89 -11.16
CA VAL A 2 11.46 32.63 -9.94
C VAL A 2 12.49 31.59 -10.35
N SER A 3 13.75 31.98 -10.37
CA SER A 3 14.87 31.07 -10.56
C SER A 3 14.98 30.22 -9.28
N MET A 4 14.44 28.98 -9.32
CA MET A 4 14.70 28.00 -8.28
C MET A 4 16.14 27.50 -8.44
N THR A 5 17.05 28.10 -7.72
CA THR A 5 18.38 27.52 -7.48
C THR A 5 18.19 26.44 -6.41
N MET A 6 18.66 25.22 -6.69
CA MET A 6 18.71 24.12 -5.71
C MET A 6 19.32 24.63 -4.39
N THR A 7 18.67 24.31 -3.28
CA THR A 7 19.18 24.62 -1.94
C THR A 7 20.25 23.60 -1.53
N ASP A 8 21.14 23.97 -0.60
CA ASP A 8 22.14 23.05 -0.02
C ASP A 8 21.50 21.79 0.61
N ALA A 9 20.19 21.82 0.93
CA ALA A 9 19.44 20.67 1.44
C ALA A 9 19.10 19.64 0.35
N ASP A 10 18.79 20.10 -0.87
CA ASP A 10 18.47 19.21 -2.01
C ASP A 10 19.71 18.45 -2.51
N LEU A 11 20.91 19.01 -2.27
CA LEU A 11 22.18 18.38 -2.60
C LEU A 11 22.57 17.27 -1.60
N ARG A 12 22.05 17.30 -0.37
CA ARG A 12 22.36 16.33 0.70
C ARG A 12 21.50 15.07 0.67
N ALA A 13 20.34 15.09 0.00
CA ALA A 13 19.40 13.96 -0.04
C ALA A 13 19.83 12.79 -0.97
N ALA A 14 21.03 12.84 -1.54
CA ALA A 14 21.53 11.84 -2.50
C ALA A 14 22.77 11.06 -2.01
N GLU A 15 22.94 10.92 -0.69
CA GLU A 15 24.16 10.34 -0.10
C GLU A 15 24.01 8.83 0.12
N GLU A 16 24.55 8.01 -0.82
CA GLU A 16 25.04 6.68 -0.49
C GLU A 16 26.54 6.79 -0.13
N PRO A 17 27.00 6.20 1.01
CA PRO A 17 28.39 6.37 1.48
C PRO A 17 29.37 5.74 0.48
N GLY A 18 30.37 6.51 0.01
CA GLY A 18 31.49 6.00 -0.76
C GLY A 18 31.27 5.84 -2.27
N ASP A 19 30.39 6.67 -2.88
CA ASP A 19 30.11 6.59 -4.32
C ASP A 19 31.34 6.81 -5.18
N ALA A 20 31.61 5.84 -6.06
CA ALA A 20 32.70 5.87 -7.04
C ALA A 20 32.72 7.15 -7.92
N LEU A 21 31.56 7.79 -8.12
CA LEU A 21 31.45 9.07 -8.84
C LEU A 21 32.10 10.23 -8.06
N THR A 22 31.78 10.37 -6.79
CA THR A 22 32.31 11.42 -5.92
C THR A 22 33.83 11.28 -5.78
N LEU A 23 34.31 10.05 -5.51
CA LEU A 23 35.73 9.73 -5.46
C LEU A 23 36.43 10.08 -6.79
N GLY A 24 35.86 9.66 -7.92
CA GLY A 24 36.44 9.92 -9.23
C GLY A 24 36.54 11.40 -9.56
N ARG A 25 35.51 12.20 -9.22
CA ARG A 25 35.52 13.66 -9.40
C ARG A 25 36.55 14.33 -8.50
N ARG A 26 36.73 13.87 -7.28
CA ARG A 26 37.75 14.39 -6.35
C ARG A 26 39.16 14.10 -6.86
N ILE A 27 39.45 12.89 -7.31
CA ILE A 27 40.74 12.53 -7.95
C ILE A 27 41.00 13.44 -9.14
N ARG A 28 40.02 13.64 -10.02
CA ARG A 28 40.15 14.50 -11.21
C ARG A 28 40.43 15.97 -10.84
N GLU A 29 39.69 16.51 -9.87
CA GLU A 29 39.84 17.91 -9.47
C GLU A 29 41.19 18.14 -8.81
N ARG A 30 41.64 17.24 -7.93
CA ARG A 30 42.97 17.33 -7.32
C ARG A 30 44.08 17.23 -8.37
N ARG A 31 43.97 16.32 -9.33
CA ARG A 31 44.89 16.23 -10.47
C ARG A 31 44.97 17.54 -11.25
N LEU A 32 43.82 18.15 -11.55
CA LEU A 32 43.78 19.42 -12.29
C LEU A 32 44.34 20.57 -11.48
N ALA A 33 44.10 20.61 -10.17
CA ALA A 33 44.68 21.60 -9.26
C ALA A 33 46.21 21.54 -9.22
N LEU A 34 46.79 20.36 -9.37
CA LEU A 34 48.22 20.14 -9.51
C LEU A 34 48.76 20.38 -10.94
N GLY A 35 47.92 20.79 -11.89
CA GLY A 35 48.28 21.00 -13.28
C GLY A 35 48.67 19.74 -14.04
N MET A 36 48.37 18.56 -13.50
CA MET A 36 48.75 17.27 -14.11
C MET A 36 47.81 16.89 -15.26
N LYS A 37 48.41 16.36 -16.37
CA LYS A 37 47.64 15.70 -17.40
C LYS A 37 47.30 14.28 -16.95
N LEU A 38 46.26 13.65 -17.56
CA LEU A 38 45.83 12.29 -17.22
C LEU A 38 46.96 11.29 -17.40
N GLU A 39 47.76 11.42 -18.48
CA GLU A 39 48.90 10.57 -18.80
C GLU A 39 49.99 10.66 -17.73
N GLN A 40 50.24 11.82 -17.16
CA GLN A 40 51.21 12.02 -16.10
C GLN A 40 50.82 11.35 -14.78
N LEU A 41 49.55 11.46 -14.41
CA LEU A 41 49.03 10.72 -13.25
C LEU A 41 49.06 9.22 -13.50
N ALA A 42 48.70 8.78 -14.71
CA ALA A 42 48.73 7.38 -15.11
C ALA A 42 50.16 6.76 -14.99
N GLN A 43 51.16 7.50 -15.44
CA GLN A 43 52.55 7.11 -15.31
C GLN A 43 53.01 7.05 -13.84
N ALA A 44 52.59 8.05 -13.02
CA ALA A 44 52.96 8.12 -11.60
C ALA A 44 52.43 6.94 -10.77
N VAL A 45 51.30 6.33 -11.18
CA VAL A 45 50.65 5.19 -10.48
C VAL A 45 50.80 3.88 -11.24
N ASP A 46 51.63 3.82 -12.29
CA ASP A 46 51.84 2.63 -13.15
C ASP A 46 50.53 2.01 -13.65
N ARG A 47 49.71 2.81 -14.30
CA ARG A 47 48.42 2.38 -14.87
C ARG A 47 48.20 3.00 -16.25
N ALA A 48 47.38 2.32 -17.06
CA ALA A 48 46.97 2.87 -18.35
C ALA A 48 46.07 4.11 -18.18
N PRO A 49 46.22 5.16 -19.00
CA PRO A 49 45.38 6.36 -18.97
C PRO A 49 43.87 6.06 -19.06
N SER A 50 43.50 5.02 -19.82
CA SER A 50 42.12 4.59 -19.95
C SER A 50 41.51 4.06 -18.64
N GLN A 51 42.33 3.41 -17.80
CA GLN A 51 41.89 2.95 -16.47
C GLN A 51 41.66 4.11 -15.52
N LEU A 52 42.55 5.10 -15.53
CA LEU A 52 42.37 6.31 -14.72
C LEU A 52 41.15 7.14 -15.20
N SER A 53 40.95 7.25 -16.51
CA SER A 53 39.75 7.86 -17.07
C SER A 53 38.47 7.16 -16.58
N ALA A 54 38.47 5.84 -16.50
CA ALA A 54 37.35 5.07 -15.97
C ALA A 54 37.13 5.34 -14.47
N ILE A 55 38.19 5.51 -13.69
CA ILE A 55 38.11 5.87 -12.26
C ILE A 55 37.61 7.29 -12.09
N GLU A 56 38.20 8.28 -12.80
CA GLU A 56 37.78 9.70 -12.71
C GLU A 56 36.32 9.92 -13.13
N ASN A 57 35.76 9.04 -13.96
CA ASN A 57 34.36 9.07 -14.39
C ASN A 57 33.44 8.15 -13.57
N GLY A 58 33.92 7.60 -12.45
CA GLY A 58 33.14 6.74 -11.57
C GLY A 58 32.61 5.44 -12.22
N LYS A 59 33.28 4.98 -13.29
CA LYS A 59 32.96 3.71 -13.97
C LYS A 59 33.70 2.51 -13.38
N ARG A 60 34.71 2.78 -12.56
CA ARG A 60 35.53 1.76 -11.91
C ARG A 60 36.03 2.29 -10.56
N GLU A 61 35.91 1.46 -9.54
CA GLU A 61 36.47 1.73 -8.21
C GLU A 61 37.94 1.29 -8.14
N PRO A 62 38.86 2.16 -7.62
CA PRO A 62 40.23 1.77 -7.39
C PRO A 62 40.33 0.85 -6.17
N ARG A 63 41.09 -0.25 -6.27
CA ARG A 63 41.42 -1.08 -5.10
C ARG A 63 42.35 -0.30 -4.16
N LEU A 64 42.34 -0.62 -2.87
CA LEU A 64 43.08 0.08 -1.82
C LEU A 64 44.56 0.37 -2.13
N PRO A 65 45.33 -0.56 -2.74
CA PRO A 65 46.75 -0.27 -3.13
C PRO A 65 46.84 0.85 -4.17
N LEU A 66 45.94 0.87 -5.15
CA LEU A 66 45.88 1.92 -6.15
C LEU A 66 45.38 3.23 -5.57
N LEU A 67 44.41 3.19 -4.66
CA LEU A 67 43.91 4.39 -3.98
C LEU A 67 45.00 5.08 -3.15
N ARG A 68 45.86 4.30 -2.47
CA ARG A 68 47.02 4.81 -1.75
C ARG A 68 48.07 5.43 -2.72
N ALA A 69 48.34 4.81 -3.84
CA ALA A 69 49.25 5.33 -4.86
C ALA A 69 48.69 6.64 -5.47
N LEU A 70 47.38 6.70 -5.72
CA LEU A 70 46.70 7.93 -6.18
C LEU A 70 46.77 9.04 -5.14
N ALA A 71 46.52 8.75 -3.86
CA ALA A 71 46.63 9.73 -2.78
C ALA A 71 48.03 10.32 -2.72
N GLN A 72 49.09 9.47 -2.75
CA GLN A 72 50.49 9.90 -2.75
C GLN A 72 50.83 10.75 -3.98
N ALA A 73 50.41 10.30 -5.19
CA ALA A 73 50.73 11.02 -6.45
C ALA A 73 49.99 12.38 -6.54
N LEU A 74 48.86 12.53 -5.81
CA LEU A 74 48.05 13.73 -5.76
C LEU A 74 48.34 14.62 -4.54
N ASP A 75 49.37 14.34 -3.77
CA ASP A 75 49.73 15.06 -2.54
C ASP A 75 48.50 15.20 -1.62
N SER A 76 47.86 14.09 -1.30
CA SER A 76 46.63 13.98 -0.52
C SER A 76 46.65 12.70 0.34
N THR A 77 45.66 12.56 1.21
CA THR A 77 45.45 11.33 1.99
C THR A 77 44.29 10.50 1.43
N VAL A 78 44.26 9.21 1.78
CA VAL A 78 43.13 8.34 1.41
C VAL A 78 41.82 8.86 2.00
N ASP A 79 41.86 9.36 3.23
CA ASP A 79 40.68 9.89 3.93
C ASP A 79 40.14 11.15 3.23
N GLU A 80 41.04 12.05 2.78
CA GLU A 80 40.64 13.22 1.99
C GLU A 80 40.01 12.84 0.64
N LEU A 81 40.50 11.80 0.00
CA LEU A 81 39.91 11.32 -1.26
C LEU A 81 38.55 10.65 -1.05
N LEU A 82 38.30 10.04 0.12
CA LEU A 82 37.06 9.34 0.46
C LEU A 82 35.99 10.23 1.12
N ILE A 83 36.21 11.55 1.24
CA ILE A 83 35.19 12.46 1.74
C ILE A 83 33.95 12.43 0.82
N ASP A 84 32.77 12.25 1.37
CA ASP A 84 31.52 12.07 0.61
C ASP A 84 30.99 13.36 -0.04
N GLU A 85 31.45 14.53 0.37
CA GLU A 85 31.03 15.79 -0.24
C GLU A 85 31.65 15.98 -1.63
N ALA A 86 30.87 16.52 -2.56
CA ALA A 86 31.40 16.86 -3.88
C ALA A 86 32.50 17.93 -3.76
N PRO A 87 33.63 17.81 -4.48
CA PRO A 87 34.79 18.70 -4.29
C PRO A 87 34.54 20.12 -4.77
N SER A 88 33.54 20.38 -5.58
CA SER A 88 33.14 21.72 -6.03
C SER A 88 31.67 21.75 -6.47
N LYS A 89 31.05 22.94 -6.57
CA LYS A 89 29.69 23.11 -7.10
C LYS A 89 29.53 22.50 -8.49
N ARG A 90 30.53 22.67 -9.35
CA ARG A 90 30.55 22.07 -10.68
C ARG A 90 30.59 20.56 -10.61
N ALA A 91 31.41 19.97 -9.77
CA ALA A 91 31.47 18.54 -9.58
C ALA A 91 30.15 17.97 -9.03
N ALA A 92 29.50 18.69 -8.11
CA ALA A 92 28.17 18.33 -7.60
C ALA A 92 27.12 18.24 -8.71
N LEU A 93 27.08 19.22 -9.63
CA LEU A 93 26.18 19.19 -10.78
C LEU A 93 26.49 18.02 -11.73
N GLU A 94 27.77 17.77 -12.03
CA GLU A 94 28.18 16.65 -12.88
C GLU A 94 27.79 15.30 -12.27
N ILE A 95 28.01 15.12 -10.95
CA ILE A 95 27.61 13.92 -10.20
C ILE A 95 26.10 13.73 -10.22
N ALA A 96 25.35 14.82 -9.96
CA ALA A 96 23.89 14.76 -9.93
C ALA A 96 23.30 14.35 -11.30
N VAL A 97 23.80 14.91 -12.41
CA VAL A 97 23.37 14.52 -13.76
C VAL A 97 23.72 13.06 -14.07
N GLU A 98 24.93 12.61 -13.71
CA GLU A 98 25.33 11.21 -13.92
C GLU A 98 24.49 10.23 -13.09
N ARG A 99 24.14 10.57 -11.84
CA ARG A 99 23.23 9.76 -10.99
C ARG A 99 21.83 9.73 -11.59
N ALA A 100 21.30 10.88 -11.99
CA ALA A 100 19.99 10.98 -12.64
C ALA A 100 19.89 10.07 -13.87
N GLN A 101 20.89 10.07 -14.72
CA GLN A 101 20.96 9.22 -15.93
C GLN A 101 21.10 7.72 -15.62
N ARG A 102 21.55 7.34 -14.43
CA ARG A 102 21.60 5.93 -13.97
C ARG A 102 20.31 5.48 -13.32
N GLY A 103 19.38 6.41 -13.01
CA GLY A 103 18.10 6.15 -12.39
C GLY A 103 17.18 5.25 -13.23
N ALA A 104 16.24 4.58 -12.58
CA ALA A 104 15.27 3.69 -13.24
C ALA A 104 14.37 4.46 -14.21
N VAL A 105 13.96 5.67 -13.83
CA VAL A 105 13.11 6.54 -14.67
C VAL A 105 13.83 6.89 -15.97
N PHE A 106 15.09 7.35 -15.91
CA PHE A 106 15.83 7.69 -17.12
C PHE A 106 15.99 6.48 -18.06
N ARG A 107 16.30 5.31 -17.52
CA ARG A 107 16.42 4.07 -18.32
C ARG A 107 15.10 3.69 -18.99
N SER A 108 13.96 3.93 -18.34
CA SER A 108 12.64 3.65 -18.93
C SER A 108 12.26 4.56 -20.08
N LEU A 109 12.87 5.74 -20.18
CA LEU A 109 12.62 6.69 -21.27
C LEU A 109 13.28 6.28 -22.60
N GLY A 110 14.25 5.34 -22.59
CA GLY A 110 14.97 4.92 -23.78
C GLY A 110 15.81 6.01 -24.44
N ILE A 111 16.24 7.02 -23.67
CA ILE A 111 17.06 8.14 -24.10
C ILE A 111 18.53 7.81 -23.89
N ASP A 112 19.38 8.11 -24.88
CA ASP A 112 20.82 7.94 -24.73
C ASP A 112 21.41 8.90 -23.70
N PRO A 113 22.32 8.45 -22.82
CA PRO A 113 22.94 9.30 -21.82
C PRO A 113 23.73 10.45 -22.43
N ILE A 114 23.55 11.65 -21.93
CA ILE A 114 24.28 12.85 -22.34
C ILE A 114 25.68 12.78 -21.75
N ARG A 115 26.69 12.98 -22.57
CA ARG A 115 28.09 13.08 -22.12
C ARG A 115 28.35 14.46 -21.53
N VAL A 116 28.53 14.52 -20.22
CA VAL A 116 28.92 15.75 -19.56
C VAL A 116 30.38 16.07 -19.86
N SER A 117 30.66 17.22 -20.40
CA SER A 117 32.02 17.71 -20.76
C SER A 117 32.28 19.10 -20.15
N LYS A 118 33.54 19.55 -20.20
CA LYS A 118 33.92 20.91 -19.77
C LYS A 118 33.19 22.00 -20.58
N ALA A 119 32.77 21.70 -21.80
CA ALA A 119 32.03 22.63 -22.67
C ALA A 119 30.55 22.78 -22.28
N THR A 120 30.00 21.85 -21.47
CA THR A 120 28.62 21.92 -20.99
C THR A 120 28.55 22.96 -19.88
N SER A 121 27.76 24.03 -20.04
CA SER A 121 27.65 25.08 -19.03
C SER A 121 26.90 24.61 -17.77
N ASP A 122 27.12 25.29 -16.63
CA ASP A 122 26.41 25.00 -15.38
C ASP A 122 24.89 25.24 -15.54
N GLU A 123 24.48 26.23 -16.32
CA GLU A 123 23.08 26.48 -16.65
C GLU A 123 22.46 25.31 -17.40
N THR A 124 23.20 24.72 -18.35
CA THR A 124 22.73 23.53 -19.08
C THR A 124 22.56 22.32 -18.16
N LEU A 125 23.51 22.09 -17.24
CA LEU A 125 23.41 21.01 -16.28
C LEU A 125 22.24 21.20 -15.31
N ASN A 126 22.04 22.43 -14.82
CA ASN A 126 20.87 22.75 -13.99
C ASN A 126 19.55 22.54 -14.73
N ALA A 127 19.49 22.94 -16.01
CA ALA A 127 18.28 22.70 -16.82
C ALA A 127 18.00 21.23 -17.02
N ILE A 128 19.04 20.40 -17.28
CA ILE A 128 18.90 18.93 -17.39
C ILE A 128 18.40 18.34 -16.09
N LEU A 129 18.97 18.76 -14.95
CA LEU A 129 18.53 18.28 -13.63
C LEU A 129 17.09 18.69 -13.32
N GLY A 130 16.72 19.94 -13.60
CA GLY A 130 15.35 20.42 -13.42
C GLY A 130 14.34 19.65 -14.28
N LEU A 131 14.69 19.38 -15.54
CA LEU A 131 13.85 18.54 -16.42
C LEU A 131 13.76 17.10 -15.90
N HIS A 132 14.87 16.54 -15.43
CA HIS A 132 14.86 15.19 -14.88
C HIS A 132 14.00 15.11 -13.62
N GLN A 133 14.14 16.06 -12.70
CA GLN A 133 13.31 16.14 -11.50
C GLN A 133 11.82 16.29 -11.85
N GLU A 134 11.49 17.10 -12.86
CA GLU A 134 10.11 17.25 -13.32
C GLU A 134 9.58 15.95 -13.96
N VAL A 135 10.40 15.22 -14.72
CA VAL A 135 10.03 13.91 -15.27
C VAL A 135 9.85 12.89 -14.13
N GLU A 136 10.72 12.87 -13.13
CA GLU A 136 10.57 12.02 -11.95
C GLU A 136 9.31 12.36 -11.16
N ARG A 137 9.03 13.66 -10.95
CA ARG A 137 7.80 14.13 -10.32
C ARG A 137 6.56 13.66 -11.08
N LEU A 138 6.52 13.90 -12.40
CA LEU A 138 5.42 13.46 -13.26
C LEU A 138 5.30 11.93 -13.30
N HIS A 139 6.41 11.22 -13.20
CA HIS A 139 6.41 9.75 -13.16
C HIS A 139 5.91 9.22 -11.80
N SER A 140 6.27 9.88 -10.70
CA SER A 140 5.78 9.55 -9.35
C SER A 140 4.33 9.96 -9.14
N GLU A 141 3.91 11.10 -9.71
CA GLU A 141 2.51 11.53 -9.73
C GLU A 141 1.66 10.75 -10.74
N ARG A 142 2.29 10.00 -11.63
CA ARG A 142 1.59 9.13 -12.57
C ARG A 142 0.86 8.07 -11.77
N ALA A 143 -0.46 8.22 -11.69
CA ALA A 143 -1.32 7.17 -11.20
C ALA A 143 -0.95 5.85 -11.91
N ALA A 144 -0.86 4.76 -11.16
CA ALA A 144 -0.69 3.44 -11.76
C ALA A 144 -1.72 3.27 -12.87
N THR A 145 -1.31 2.74 -14.01
CA THR A 145 -2.28 2.42 -15.06
C THR A 145 -3.29 1.41 -14.49
N PRO A 146 -4.52 1.37 -15.00
CA PRO A 146 -5.49 0.36 -14.56
C PRO A 146 -4.94 -1.07 -14.64
N GLU A 147 -4.08 -1.35 -15.62
CA GLU A 147 -3.42 -2.65 -15.80
C GLU A 147 -2.39 -2.93 -14.72
N GLU A 148 -1.57 -1.96 -14.36
CA GLU A 148 -0.60 -2.08 -13.25
C GLU A 148 -1.32 -2.28 -11.91
N ALA A 149 -2.40 -1.53 -11.67
CA ALA A 149 -3.20 -1.67 -10.47
C ALA A 149 -3.84 -3.07 -10.37
N ARG A 150 -4.40 -3.59 -11.46
CA ARG A 150 -4.99 -4.93 -11.53
C ARG A 150 -3.95 -6.02 -11.29
N ARG A 151 -2.79 -5.90 -11.94
CA ARG A 151 -1.69 -6.86 -11.76
C ARG A 151 -1.21 -6.89 -10.31
N ALA A 152 -0.96 -5.72 -9.71
CA ALA A 152 -0.52 -5.61 -8.34
C ALA A 152 -1.55 -6.19 -7.34
N ASN A 153 -2.85 -5.96 -7.56
CA ASN A 153 -3.92 -6.57 -6.76
C ASN A 153 -3.92 -8.10 -6.89
N THR A 154 -3.75 -8.63 -8.10
CA THR A 154 -3.71 -10.09 -8.34
C THR A 154 -2.51 -10.72 -7.65
N GLU A 155 -1.31 -10.17 -7.83
CA GLU A 155 -0.08 -10.64 -7.19
C GLU A 155 -0.19 -10.62 -5.66
N LEU A 156 -0.68 -9.53 -5.08
CA LEU A 156 -0.85 -9.40 -3.63
C LEU A 156 -1.85 -10.44 -3.09
N ARG A 157 -2.94 -10.71 -3.81
CA ARG A 157 -3.91 -11.73 -3.41
C ARG A 157 -3.30 -13.12 -3.44
N GLU A 158 -2.45 -13.44 -4.43
CA GLU A 158 -1.72 -14.69 -4.49
C GLU A 158 -0.74 -14.84 -3.31
N GLU A 159 -0.03 -13.77 -2.94
CA GLU A 159 0.82 -13.73 -1.74
C GLU A 159 -0.01 -13.98 -0.46
N MET A 160 -1.15 -13.31 -0.31
CA MET A 160 -2.05 -13.50 0.83
C MET A 160 -2.58 -14.94 0.91
N ARG A 161 -2.95 -15.52 -0.24
CA ARG A 161 -3.40 -16.91 -0.32
C ARG A 161 -2.30 -17.90 0.06
N ALA A 162 -1.09 -17.70 -0.45
CA ALA A 162 0.07 -18.55 -0.12
C ALA A 162 0.42 -18.52 1.37
N ALA A 163 0.17 -17.39 2.03
CA ALA A 163 0.35 -17.21 3.47
C ALA A 163 -0.92 -17.53 4.30
N ASN A 164 -1.95 -18.17 3.72
CA ASN A 164 -3.25 -18.38 4.39
C ASN A 164 -3.85 -17.10 4.99
N ASN A 165 -3.52 -15.93 4.44
CA ASN A 165 -3.88 -14.61 4.96
C ASN A 165 -3.44 -14.38 6.43
N TYR A 166 -2.43 -15.13 6.90
CA TYR A 166 -1.88 -15.07 8.25
C TYR A 166 -0.43 -14.58 8.21
N PHE A 167 -0.10 -13.58 9.02
CA PHE A 167 1.21 -12.96 9.08
C PHE A 167 1.69 -12.90 10.52
N ALA A 168 2.36 -13.96 10.99
CA ALA A 168 2.81 -14.12 12.36
C ALA A 168 3.63 -12.95 12.92
N HIS A 169 4.40 -12.27 12.07
CA HIS A 169 5.18 -11.12 12.49
C HIS A 169 4.30 -9.91 12.82
N LEU A 170 3.17 -9.71 12.11
CA LEU A 170 2.22 -8.63 12.39
C LEU A 170 1.40 -8.91 13.66
N ASP A 171 1.06 -10.18 13.92
CA ASP A 171 0.40 -10.59 15.16
C ASP A 171 1.31 -10.44 16.38
N ARG A 172 2.59 -10.75 16.23
CA ARG A 172 3.59 -10.51 17.26
C ARG A 172 3.71 -9.03 17.61
N GLU A 173 3.82 -8.18 16.60
CA GLU A 173 3.88 -6.73 16.78
C GLU A 173 2.64 -6.20 17.53
N ALA A 174 1.44 -6.65 17.12
CA ALA A 174 0.20 -6.30 17.81
C ALA A 174 0.21 -6.73 19.30
N SER A 175 0.70 -7.92 19.57
CA SER A 175 0.82 -8.45 20.94
C SER A 175 1.82 -7.66 21.79
N GLU A 176 2.95 -7.25 21.22
CA GLU A 176 3.95 -6.41 21.89
C GLU A 176 3.40 -5.00 22.21
N LEU A 177 2.66 -4.39 21.27
CA LEU A 177 1.98 -3.11 21.50
C LEU A 177 0.98 -3.21 22.66
N LEU A 178 0.17 -4.27 22.70
CA LEU A 178 -0.84 -4.50 23.73
C LEU A 178 -0.20 -4.82 25.09
N ALA A 179 0.83 -5.65 25.13
CA ALA A 179 1.59 -5.94 26.34
C ALA A 179 2.20 -4.66 26.94
N GLY A 180 2.68 -3.78 26.06
CA GLY A 180 3.25 -2.49 26.43
C GLY A 180 2.29 -1.56 27.18
N VAL A 181 0.98 -1.72 27.04
CA VAL A 181 -0.05 -0.93 27.76
C VAL A 181 -0.80 -1.74 28.81
N GLY A 182 -0.29 -2.93 29.18
CA GLY A 182 -0.86 -3.76 30.22
C GLY A 182 -2.21 -4.39 29.87
N TYR A 183 -2.45 -4.67 28.58
CA TYR A 183 -3.67 -5.35 28.15
C TYR A 183 -3.72 -6.78 28.71
N THR A 184 -4.85 -7.14 29.34
CA THR A 184 -5.05 -8.44 30.02
C THR A 184 -6.20 -9.26 29.45
N GLY A 185 -6.91 -8.76 28.45
CA GLY A 185 -8.02 -9.48 27.80
C GLY A 185 -9.27 -8.64 27.57
N GLY A 186 -10.24 -9.20 26.87
CA GLY A 186 -11.50 -8.55 26.50
C GLY A 186 -11.38 -7.53 25.36
N PRO A 187 -12.41 -6.68 25.15
CA PRO A 187 -12.35 -5.63 24.13
C PRO A 187 -11.24 -4.61 24.44
N VAL A 188 -10.40 -4.31 23.46
CA VAL A 188 -9.36 -3.28 23.61
C VAL A 188 -10.03 -1.91 23.75
N SER A 189 -9.79 -1.23 24.88
CA SER A 189 -10.41 0.05 25.16
C SER A 189 -9.79 1.20 24.34
N GLN A 190 -10.52 2.31 24.20
CA GLN A 190 -9.97 3.51 23.59
C GLN A 190 -8.77 4.06 24.39
N GLN A 191 -8.79 3.91 25.71
CA GLN A 191 -7.67 4.30 26.57
C GLN A 191 -6.41 3.45 26.29
N ALA A 192 -6.57 2.14 26.08
CA ALA A 192 -5.43 1.28 25.72
C ALA A 192 -4.80 1.70 24.39
N VAL A 193 -5.64 2.01 23.38
CA VAL A 193 -5.16 2.49 22.07
C VAL A 193 -4.50 3.87 22.19
N ALA A 194 -5.02 4.75 23.02
CA ALA A 194 -4.37 6.04 23.32
C ALA A 194 -3.03 5.86 24.03
N GLY A 195 -2.94 4.91 24.97
CA GLY A 195 -1.69 4.55 25.63
C GLY A 195 -0.63 4.00 24.68
N ILE A 196 -1.03 3.24 23.64
CA ILE A 196 -0.12 2.81 22.57
C ILE A 196 0.43 4.03 21.82
N ALA A 197 -0.43 5.00 21.47
CA ALA A 197 0.01 6.23 20.79
C ALA A 197 1.01 7.02 21.65
N GLU A 198 0.73 7.19 22.94
CA GLU A 198 1.59 7.89 23.89
C GLU A 198 2.96 7.21 24.05
N ARG A 199 3.01 5.89 24.13
CA ARG A 199 4.26 5.12 24.18
C ARG A 199 5.12 5.27 22.95
N LEU A 200 4.48 5.46 21.78
CA LEU A 200 5.15 5.73 20.50
C LEU A 200 5.53 7.22 20.33
N GLY A 201 5.27 8.06 21.34
CA GLY A 201 5.59 9.48 21.36
C GLY A 201 4.58 10.37 20.68
N PHE A 202 3.32 9.92 20.48
CA PHE A 202 2.28 10.66 19.80
C PHE A 202 1.13 11.05 20.71
N GLN A 203 0.67 12.31 20.57
CA GLN A 203 -0.53 12.83 21.19
C GLN A 203 -1.70 12.81 20.20
N LEU A 204 -2.89 12.46 20.68
CA LEU A 204 -4.11 12.42 19.87
C LEU A 204 -4.85 13.77 19.94
N HIS A 205 -5.12 14.34 18.78
CA HIS A 205 -5.86 15.59 18.64
C HIS A 205 -7.14 15.39 17.82
N TYR A 206 -8.29 15.69 18.39
CA TYR A 206 -9.59 15.59 17.71
C TYR A 206 -9.97 16.97 17.21
N VAL A 207 -9.99 17.14 15.89
CA VAL A 207 -10.27 18.43 15.22
C VAL A 207 -11.35 18.28 14.15
N PRO A 208 -12.16 19.31 13.89
CA PRO A 208 -13.25 19.22 12.92
C PRO A 208 -12.79 19.44 11.47
N ASP A 209 -11.60 19.97 11.26
CA ASP A 209 -11.06 20.49 10.01
C ASP A 209 -9.99 19.60 9.36
N VAL A 210 -9.97 18.31 9.73
CA VAL A 210 -9.12 17.32 9.00
C VAL A 210 -9.51 17.32 7.53
N PRO A 211 -8.55 17.41 6.59
CA PRO A 211 -8.83 17.43 5.15
C PRO A 211 -9.76 16.29 4.70
N HIS A 212 -10.71 16.60 3.83
CA HIS A 212 -11.78 15.67 3.42
C HIS A 212 -11.26 14.39 2.76
N SER A 213 -10.09 14.48 2.11
CA SER A 213 -9.41 13.34 1.45
C SER A 213 -8.73 12.41 2.45
N THR A 214 -8.55 12.80 3.74
CA THR A 214 -7.83 12.03 4.74
C THR A 214 -8.74 11.49 5.85
N ARG A 215 -8.33 10.40 6.47
CA ARG A 215 -8.97 9.85 7.69
C ARG A 215 -8.29 10.33 8.96
N SER A 216 -6.99 10.57 8.87
CA SER A 216 -6.12 11.08 9.93
C SER A 216 -4.91 11.75 9.28
N VAL A 217 -4.28 12.66 10.02
CA VAL A 217 -3.00 13.28 9.63
C VAL A 217 -2.00 13.04 10.73
N ILE A 218 -0.80 12.56 10.37
CA ILE A 218 0.31 12.29 11.29
C ILE A 218 1.32 13.40 11.14
N ASP A 219 1.52 14.16 12.20
CA ASP A 219 2.59 15.14 12.33
C ASP A 219 3.76 14.50 13.09
N ARG A 220 4.70 13.94 12.34
CA ARG A 220 5.90 13.31 12.91
C ARG A 220 6.83 14.33 13.56
N ARG A 221 6.80 15.58 13.13
CA ARG A 221 7.66 16.65 13.65
C ARG A 221 7.28 17.02 15.08
N ASN A 222 5.98 17.12 15.35
CA ASN A 222 5.47 17.54 16.65
C ASN A 222 4.90 16.37 17.49
N GLY A 223 4.98 15.13 17.01
CA GLY A 223 4.46 13.96 17.69
C GLY A 223 2.93 13.99 17.86
N ARG A 224 2.20 14.38 16.82
CA ARG A 224 0.73 14.55 16.88
C ARG A 224 0.02 13.69 15.85
N ILE A 225 -1.13 13.14 16.24
CA ILE A 225 -2.06 12.48 15.32
C ILE A 225 -3.39 13.23 15.37
N TYR A 226 -3.78 13.82 14.25
CA TYR A 226 -5.04 14.53 14.09
C TYR A 226 -6.12 13.59 13.57
N LEU A 227 -7.25 13.56 14.24
CA LEU A 227 -8.42 12.73 13.95
C LEU A 227 -9.65 13.62 13.77
N ASN A 228 -10.49 13.27 12.81
CA ASN A 228 -11.73 14.04 12.58
C ASN A 228 -12.70 13.84 13.74
N SER A 229 -13.05 14.93 14.44
CA SER A 229 -14.03 14.92 15.55
C SER A 229 -15.47 14.64 15.08
N ASN A 230 -15.76 14.81 13.78
CA ASN A 230 -17.08 14.62 13.18
C ASN A 230 -17.25 13.22 12.54
N LEU A 231 -16.46 12.23 12.97
CA LEU A 231 -16.61 10.86 12.46
C LEU A 231 -18.03 10.32 12.72
N PRO A 232 -18.64 9.61 11.75
CA PRO A 232 -19.96 9.00 11.92
C PRO A 232 -20.00 7.97 13.05
N SER A 233 -18.87 7.31 13.31
CA SER A 233 -18.67 6.42 14.46
C SER A 233 -17.85 7.13 15.52
N ARG A 234 -18.31 7.10 16.78
CA ARG A 234 -17.53 7.59 17.92
C ARG A 234 -16.34 6.68 18.27
N ASP A 235 -16.22 5.52 17.63
CA ASP A 235 -15.11 4.60 17.83
C ASP A 235 -13.90 5.00 16.99
N ALA A 236 -12.95 5.66 17.63
CA ALA A 236 -11.71 6.10 17.03
C ALA A 236 -10.59 5.05 17.09
N ARG A 237 -10.80 3.88 17.71
CA ARG A 237 -9.73 2.87 17.92
C ARG A 237 -9.09 2.43 16.60
N ALA A 238 -9.88 2.00 15.64
CA ALA A 238 -9.34 1.54 14.36
C ALA A 238 -8.64 2.66 13.55
N PRO A 239 -9.17 3.88 13.43
CA PRO A 239 -8.42 5.01 12.86
C PRO A 239 -7.08 5.29 13.53
N ILE A 240 -7.03 5.26 14.87
CA ILE A 240 -5.77 5.51 15.61
C ILE A 240 -4.75 4.40 15.31
N VAL A 241 -5.13 3.12 15.45
CA VAL A 241 -4.21 2.01 15.18
C VAL A 241 -3.71 2.03 13.73
N ARG A 242 -4.57 2.35 12.75
CA ARG A 242 -4.14 2.51 11.36
C ARG A 242 -3.14 3.65 11.17
N ALA A 243 -3.31 4.76 11.85
CA ALA A 243 -2.34 5.85 11.82
C ALA A 243 -0.99 5.41 12.42
N LEU A 244 -1.02 4.71 13.57
CA LEU A 244 0.18 4.21 14.23
C LEU A 244 0.90 3.14 13.42
N ALA A 245 0.21 2.32 12.64
CA ALA A 245 0.80 1.22 11.88
C ALA A 245 1.90 1.69 10.91
N SER A 246 1.74 2.85 10.27
CA SER A 246 2.76 3.42 9.39
C SER A 246 4.03 3.85 10.15
N ILE A 247 3.91 4.13 11.44
CA ILE A 247 5.03 4.49 12.33
C ILE A 247 5.71 3.20 12.81
N VAL A 248 4.91 2.25 13.29
CA VAL A 248 5.38 0.95 13.80
C VAL A 248 6.19 0.20 12.75
N PHE A 249 5.73 0.19 11.50
CA PHE A 249 6.43 -0.50 10.40
C PHE A 249 7.46 0.37 9.67
N GLY A 250 7.64 1.62 10.07
CA GLY A 250 8.58 2.53 9.41
C GLY A 250 8.23 2.76 7.94
N HIS A 251 6.93 2.79 7.59
CA HIS A 251 6.52 3.00 6.20
C HIS A 251 7.06 4.32 5.66
N GLU A 252 7.70 4.22 4.51
CA GLU A 252 8.12 5.34 3.68
C GLU A 252 7.07 5.62 2.59
N GLU A 253 7.27 6.68 1.82
CA GLU A 253 6.43 6.97 0.66
C GLU A 253 6.49 5.79 -0.34
N PRO A 254 5.33 5.22 -0.74
CA PRO A 254 5.33 4.05 -1.61
C PRO A 254 5.87 4.40 -3.00
N ARG A 255 6.83 3.62 -3.49
CA ARG A 255 7.51 3.84 -4.77
C ARG A 255 6.65 3.42 -5.98
N ASN A 256 5.66 2.57 -5.75
CA ASN A 256 4.76 2.05 -6.77
C ASN A 256 3.45 1.58 -6.14
N TYR A 257 2.47 1.21 -6.98
CA TYR A 257 1.15 0.79 -6.52
C TYR A 257 1.18 -0.51 -5.69
N ARG A 258 2.11 -1.43 -5.95
CA ARG A 258 2.29 -2.66 -5.17
C ARG A 258 2.73 -2.36 -3.74
N ASP A 259 3.72 -1.49 -3.56
CA ASP A 259 4.19 -1.06 -2.24
C ASP A 259 3.04 -0.42 -1.45
N PHE A 260 2.26 0.44 -2.10
CA PHE A 260 1.07 1.05 -1.49
C PHE A 260 0.04 0.01 -1.04
N LEU A 261 -0.28 -0.97 -1.88
CA LEU A 261 -1.22 -2.02 -1.52
C LEU A 261 -0.72 -2.87 -0.36
N ARG A 262 0.58 -3.22 -0.35
CA ARG A 262 1.21 -3.96 0.74
C ARG A 262 1.13 -3.18 2.04
N GLN A 263 1.53 -1.92 2.07
CA GLN A 263 1.39 -1.05 3.24
C GLN A 263 -0.06 -0.99 3.72
N ARG A 264 -1.03 -0.90 2.82
CA ARG A 264 -2.45 -0.93 3.20
C ARG A 264 -2.89 -2.25 3.82
N VAL A 265 -2.38 -3.39 3.34
CA VAL A 265 -2.65 -4.70 3.94
C VAL A 265 -2.06 -4.76 5.35
N GLU A 266 -0.80 -4.38 5.53
CA GLU A 266 -0.12 -4.34 6.82
C GLU A 266 -0.84 -3.43 7.83
N ILE A 267 -1.21 -2.22 7.41
CA ILE A 267 -1.98 -1.26 8.23
C ILE A 267 -3.33 -1.84 8.68
N ASN A 268 -4.08 -2.44 7.77
CA ASN A 268 -5.38 -3.01 8.10
C ASN A 268 -5.26 -4.29 8.93
N TYR A 269 -4.24 -5.10 8.66
CA TYR A 269 -3.94 -6.31 9.42
C TYR A 269 -3.61 -5.96 10.88
N LEU A 270 -2.68 -5.03 11.09
CA LEU A 270 -2.31 -4.59 12.45
C LEU A 270 -3.52 -4.03 13.20
N ALA A 271 -4.37 -3.23 12.55
CA ALA A 271 -5.58 -2.72 13.17
C ALA A 271 -6.52 -3.86 13.60
N GLY A 272 -6.66 -4.91 12.79
CA GLY A 272 -7.41 -6.10 13.13
C GLY A 272 -6.76 -6.88 14.27
N ALA A 273 -5.44 -7.08 14.23
CA ALA A 273 -4.69 -7.84 15.21
C ALA A 273 -4.65 -7.17 16.60
N VAL A 274 -4.54 -5.84 16.64
CA VAL A 274 -4.62 -5.07 17.90
C VAL A 274 -6.03 -5.10 18.48
N LEU A 275 -7.07 -4.87 17.66
CA LEU A 275 -8.44 -4.77 18.17
C LEU A 275 -9.12 -6.12 18.41
N VAL A 276 -8.62 -7.18 17.79
CA VAL A 276 -9.07 -8.58 17.97
C VAL A 276 -7.80 -9.43 18.17
N PRO A 277 -7.21 -9.43 19.38
CA PRO A 277 -5.94 -10.08 19.66
C PRO A 277 -5.98 -11.59 19.40
N GLU A 278 -4.90 -12.11 18.80
CA GLU A 278 -4.81 -13.49 18.32
C GLU A 278 -5.16 -14.50 19.41
N ALA A 279 -4.48 -14.45 20.55
CA ALA A 279 -4.64 -15.45 21.61
C ALA A 279 -6.10 -15.56 22.08
N ALA A 280 -6.74 -14.42 22.40
CA ALA A 280 -8.12 -14.40 22.88
C ALA A 280 -9.13 -14.79 21.77
N ALA A 281 -8.87 -14.37 20.53
CA ALA A 281 -9.74 -14.72 19.42
C ALA A 281 -9.64 -16.20 19.05
N VAL A 282 -8.44 -16.78 19.06
CA VAL A 282 -8.21 -18.21 18.78
C VAL A 282 -8.84 -19.08 19.86
N GLU A 283 -8.68 -18.73 21.13
CA GLU A 283 -9.33 -19.45 22.25
C GLU A 283 -10.86 -19.48 22.07
N MET A 284 -11.47 -18.31 21.85
CA MET A 284 -12.91 -18.18 21.63
C MET A 284 -13.39 -18.97 20.40
N LEU A 285 -12.66 -18.86 19.28
CA LEU A 285 -13.03 -19.53 18.03
C LEU A 285 -12.84 -21.06 18.13
N ALA A 286 -11.80 -21.54 18.84
CA ALA A 286 -11.60 -22.96 19.09
C ALA A 286 -12.73 -23.56 19.94
N GLU A 287 -13.18 -22.87 20.99
CA GLU A 287 -14.33 -23.25 21.79
C GLU A 287 -15.62 -23.26 20.94
N ALA A 288 -15.86 -22.19 20.17
CA ALA A 288 -17.01 -22.10 19.26
C ALA A 288 -17.02 -23.23 18.22
N LYS A 289 -15.83 -23.64 17.72
CA LYS A 289 -15.68 -24.78 16.81
C LYS A 289 -16.07 -26.10 17.50
N GLN A 290 -15.60 -26.35 18.74
CA GLN A 290 -15.98 -27.54 19.50
C GLN A 290 -17.50 -27.60 19.71
N GLN A 291 -18.12 -26.46 19.97
CA GLN A 291 -19.57 -26.32 20.15
C GLN A 291 -20.33 -26.29 18.82
N ARG A 292 -19.64 -26.31 17.67
CA ARG A 292 -20.22 -26.19 16.31
C ARG A 292 -21.06 -24.91 16.14
N ARG A 293 -20.55 -23.78 16.63
CA ARG A 293 -21.28 -22.50 16.70
C ARG A 293 -20.43 -21.31 16.26
N ILE A 294 -19.43 -21.50 15.41
CA ILE A 294 -18.64 -20.36 14.88
C ILE A 294 -19.59 -19.35 14.26
N SER A 295 -19.41 -18.07 14.62
CA SER A 295 -20.23 -16.96 14.17
C SER A 295 -19.40 -15.67 14.18
N MET A 296 -19.54 -14.87 13.13
CA MET A 296 -18.87 -13.56 13.02
C MET A 296 -19.48 -12.54 13.97
N GLU A 297 -20.76 -12.69 14.31
CA GLU A 297 -21.45 -11.84 15.28
C GLU A 297 -20.85 -11.97 16.66
N ASP A 298 -20.56 -13.21 17.10
CA ASP A 298 -19.99 -13.47 18.41
C ASP A 298 -18.59 -12.85 18.52
N LEU A 299 -17.77 -12.96 17.46
CA LEU A 299 -16.47 -12.33 17.41
C LEU A 299 -16.56 -10.79 17.41
N ARG A 300 -17.50 -10.21 16.61
CA ARG A 300 -17.79 -8.78 16.62
C ARG A 300 -18.13 -8.29 18.02
N ASP A 301 -19.04 -8.97 18.69
CA ASP A 301 -19.59 -8.54 19.98
C ASP A 301 -18.58 -8.71 21.10
N ALA A 302 -17.81 -9.82 21.11
CA ALA A 302 -16.78 -10.08 22.11
C ALA A 302 -15.66 -9.02 22.10
N PHE A 303 -15.29 -8.50 20.94
CA PHE A 303 -14.23 -7.51 20.80
C PHE A 303 -14.74 -6.09 20.51
N ALA A 304 -16.06 -5.90 20.45
CA ALA A 304 -16.71 -4.62 20.19
C ALA A 304 -16.18 -3.94 18.91
N VAL A 305 -16.05 -4.69 17.81
CA VAL A 305 -15.58 -4.22 16.51
C VAL A 305 -16.69 -4.22 15.46
N SER A 306 -16.45 -3.71 14.24
CA SER A 306 -17.40 -3.85 13.15
C SER A 306 -17.49 -5.31 12.66
N TYR A 307 -18.61 -5.67 12.03
CA TYR A 307 -18.76 -7.00 11.43
C TYR A 307 -17.70 -7.25 10.34
N GLU A 308 -17.39 -6.23 9.52
CA GLU A 308 -16.33 -6.31 8.53
C GLU A 308 -14.97 -6.64 9.17
N MET A 309 -14.63 -5.98 10.29
CA MET A 309 -13.37 -6.25 11.00
C MET A 309 -13.34 -7.65 11.59
N ALA A 310 -14.42 -8.11 12.21
CA ALA A 310 -14.53 -9.47 12.72
C ALA A 310 -14.39 -10.50 11.61
N ALA A 311 -15.05 -10.30 10.46
CA ALA A 311 -14.97 -11.17 9.30
C ALA A 311 -13.56 -11.22 8.71
N HIS A 312 -12.89 -10.09 8.58
CA HIS A 312 -11.49 -10.05 8.13
C HIS A 312 -10.57 -10.77 9.10
N ARG A 313 -10.69 -10.47 10.40
CA ARG A 313 -9.85 -11.11 11.40
C ARG A 313 -10.07 -12.61 11.46
N PHE A 314 -11.30 -13.07 11.27
CA PHE A 314 -11.59 -14.49 11.14
C PHE A 314 -10.82 -15.12 9.97
N THR A 315 -10.75 -14.48 8.80
CA THR A 315 -9.98 -15.00 7.67
C THR A 315 -8.48 -15.08 7.94
N ASN A 316 -7.95 -14.23 8.82
CA ASN A 316 -6.54 -14.30 9.21
C ASN A 316 -6.26 -15.52 10.10
N LEU A 317 -7.20 -15.92 10.95
CA LEU A 317 -6.99 -16.94 11.98
C LEU A 317 -7.51 -18.32 11.57
N ALA A 318 -8.52 -18.38 10.69
CA ALA A 318 -9.30 -19.60 10.44
C ALA A 318 -8.47 -20.76 9.89
N THR A 319 -7.65 -20.51 8.88
CA THR A 319 -6.86 -21.58 8.25
C THR A 319 -5.71 -22.00 9.13
N GLU A 320 -4.95 -21.04 9.66
CA GLU A 320 -3.76 -21.32 10.45
C GLU A 320 -4.09 -22.01 11.77
N HIS A 321 -5.05 -21.50 12.55
CA HIS A 321 -5.32 -21.99 13.89
C HIS A 321 -6.48 -23.00 13.98
N LEU A 322 -7.41 -22.96 13.03
CA LEU A 322 -8.58 -23.85 13.06
C LEU A 322 -8.57 -24.89 11.94
N GLY A 323 -7.65 -24.84 10.99
CA GLY A 323 -7.62 -25.71 9.83
C GLY A 323 -8.87 -25.55 8.96
N LEU A 324 -9.43 -24.34 8.87
CA LEU A 324 -10.63 -24.02 8.10
C LEU A 324 -10.27 -23.12 6.92
N PRO A 325 -10.16 -23.66 5.71
CA PRO A 325 -10.10 -22.84 4.50
C PRO A 325 -11.41 -22.05 4.32
N VAL A 326 -11.29 -20.78 3.99
CA VAL A 326 -12.41 -19.84 3.98
C VAL A 326 -12.37 -18.93 2.76
N HIS A 327 -13.51 -18.34 2.44
CA HIS A 327 -13.55 -17.17 1.56
C HIS A 327 -14.28 -16.00 2.21
N PHE A 328 -13.90 -14.81 1.75
CA PHE A 328 -14.48 -13.54 2.16
C PHE A 328 -14.80 -12.70 0.94
N MET A 329 -15.90 -11.98 0.98
CA MET A 329 -16.18 -10.94 0.00
C MET A 329 -16.92 -9.76 0.62
N LYS A 330 -16.62 -8.56 0.09
CA LYS A 330 -17.39 -7.35 0.31
C LYS A 330 -17.91 -6.88 -1.04
N ALA A 331 -19.23 -6.73 -1.16
CA ALA A 331 -19.86 -6.28 -2.39
C ALA A 331 -20.78 -5.08 -2.13
N HIS A 332 -20.79 -4.13 -3.06
CA HIS A 332 -21.73 -3.03 -3.06
C HIS A 332 -23.12 -3.51 -3.51
N GLU A 333 -24.19 -2.81 -3.12
CA GLU A 333 -25.57 -3.16 -3.50
C GLU A 333 -25.80 -3.22 -5.03
N SER A 334 -25.00 -2.48 -5.83
CA SER A 334 -24.97 -2.61 -7.29
C SER A 334 -24.51 -3.98 -7.78
N GLY A 335 -23.93 -4.79 -6.90
CA GLY A 335 -23.31 -6.09 -7.23
C GLY A 335 -21.82 -6.00 -7.56
N THR A 336 -21.22 -4.82 -7.44
CA THR A 336 -19.77 -4.66 -7.68
C THR A 336 -18.97 -5.25 -6.52
N LEU A 337 -18.03 -6.13 -6.83
CA LEU A 337 -17.09 -6.70 -5.86
C LEU A 337 -16.04 -5.64 -5.49
N ILE A 338 -15.97 -5.35 -4.19
CA ILE A 338 -15.06 -4.31 -3.66
C ILE A 338 -13.80 -4.95 -3.10
N LYS A 339 -13.93 -6.12 -2.46
CA LYS A 339 -12.82 -6.84 -1.85
C LYS A 339 -13.15 -8.33 -1.77
N ALA A 340 -12.17 -9.16 -2.05
CA ALA A 340 -12.30 -10.61 -1.91
C ALA A 340 -11.01 -11.25 -1.42
N TYR A 341 -11.18 -12.39 -0.76
CA TYR A 341 -10.11 -13.32 -0.38
C TYR A 341 -10.65 -14.74 -0.43
N GLU A 342 -9.87 -15.71 -0.86
CA GLU A 342 -10.23 -17.13 -0.80
C GLU A 342 -8.97 -18.01 -0.66
N ASN A 343 -9.11 -19.10 0.06
CA ASN A 343 -8.17 -20.24 0.06
C ASN A 343 -8.91 -21.59 0.14
N ASP A 344 -10.24 -21.58 0.03
CA ASP A 344 -11.09 -22.75 0.00
C ASP A 344 -11.44 -23.24 -1.42
N GLY A 345 -10.88 -22.59 -2.44
CA GLY A 345 -11.04 -22.95 -3.84
C GLY A 345 -12.34 -22.47 -4.49
N VAL A 346 -13.08 -21.56 -3.85
CA VAL A 346 -14.20 -20.87 -4.52
C VAL A 346 -13.64 -20.04 -5.68
N ARG A 347 -14.37 -20.02 -6.80
CA ARG A 347 -13.98 -19.24 -7.98
C ARG A 347 -14.84 -17.99 -8.08
N PHE A 348 -14.25 -16.86 -7.80
CA PHE A 348 -14.89 -15.56 -8.01
C PHE A 348 -14.89 -15.17 -9.49
N PRO A 349 -15.86 -14.38 -9.95
CA PRO A 349 -15.79 -13.70 -11.24
C PRO A 349 -14.54 -12.81 -11.28
N SER A 350 -13.79 -12.88 -12.38
CA SER A 350 -12.58 -12.07 -12.59
C SER A 350 -12.54 -11.53 -14.01
N ASP A 351 -11.77 -10.47 -14.21
CA ASP A 351 -11.46 -9.97 -15.54
C ASP A 351 -10.38 -10.84 -16.24
N ALA A 352 -10.02 -10.47 -17.46
CA ALA A 352 -9.02 -11.19 -18.25
C ALA A 352 -7.61 -11.19 -17.63
N LEU A 353 -7.33 -10.29 -16.66
CA LEU A 353 -6.08 -10.20 -15.91
C LEU A 353 -6.16 -10.90 -14.55
N GLY A 354 -7.28 -11.57 -14.26
CA GLY A 354 -7.50 -12.26 -12.98
C GLY A 354 -7.88 -11.33 -11.83
N ASN A 355 -8.14 -10.04 -12.10
CA ASN A 355 -8.54 -9.10 -11.06
C ASN A 355 -10.01 -9.32 -10.69
N LEU A 356 -10.30 -9.32 -9.40
CA LEU A 356 -11.65 -9.55 -8.84
C LEU A 356 -12.37 -8.23 -8.55
N GLU A 357 -11.67 -7.22 -8.11
CA GLU A 357 -12.24 -5.93 -7.73
C GLU A 357 -12.85 -5.26 -8.96
N GLY A 358 -14.09 -4.79 -8.82
CA GLY A 358 -14.87 -4.24 -9.92
C GLY A 358 -15.67 -5.26 -10.71
N ALA A 359 -15.41 -6.57 -10.54
CA ALA A 359 -16.23 -7.61 -11.16
C ALA A 359 -17.65 -7.66 -10.58
N THR A 360 -18.60 -8.17 -11.37
CA THR A 360 -19.98 -8.32 -10.93
C THR A 360 -20.16 -9.64 -10.18
N VAL A 361 -20.51 -9.56 -8.89
CA VAL A 361 -20.84 -10.73 -8.06
C VAL A 361 -22.12 -11.39 -8.58
N CYS A 362 -22.15 -12.72 -8.60
CA CYS A 362 -23.31 -13.48 -9.01
C CYS A 362 -24.57 -13.11 -8.23
N ARG A 363 -25.68 -12.87 -8.94
CA ARG A 363 -26.98 -12.53 -8.34
C ARG A 363 -27.53 -13.58 -7.37
N ASN A 364 -27.08 -14.81 -7.52
CA ASN A 364 -27.52 -15.97 -6.74
C ASN A 364 -26.64 -16.22 -5.51
N TRP A 365 -25.56 -15.45 -5.31
CA TRP A 365 -24.70 -15.58 -4.15
C TRP A 365 -25.26 -14.82 -2.96
N THR A 366 -24.96 -15.32 -1.77
CA THR A 366 -25.37 -14.73 -0.48
C THR A 366 -25.11 -13.24 -0.41
N ALA A 367 -23.96 -12.79 -0.91
CA ALA A 367 -23.56 -11.39 -0.94
C ALA A 367 -24.49 -10.47 -1.74
N ARG A 368 -25.30 -11.03 -2.65
CA ARG A 368 -26.31 -10.29 -3.42
C ARG A 368 -27.73 -10.58 -2.97
N THR A 369 -28.04 -11.83 -2.67
CA THR A 369 -29.38 -12.23 -2.23
C THR A 369 -29.78 -11.55 -0.93
N ILE A 370 -28.83 -11.21 -0.06
CA ILE A 370 -29.12 -10.50 1.19
C ILE A 370 -29.79 -9.15 0.98
N PHE A 371 -29.48 -8.42 -0.10
CA PHE A 371 -30.11 -7.11 -0.36
C PHE A 371 -31.60 -7.19 -0.68
N THR A 372 -32.07 -8.36 -1.09
CA THR A 372 -33.49 -8.60 -1.38
C THR A 372 -34.27 -9.12 -0.17
N GLN A 373 -33.58 -9.36 0.96
CA GLN A 373 -34.24 -9.85 2.17
C GLN A 373 -34.87 -8.72 2.98
N PRO A 374 -36.03 -8.98 3.60
CA PRO A 374 -36.66 -7.99 4.48
C PRO A 374 -35.78 -7.58 5.65
N ASP A 375 -35.09 -8.55 6.24
CA ASP A 375 -34.12 -8.33 7.33
C ASP A 375 -32.70 -8.59 6.82
N ARG A 376 -32.09 -7.54 6.27
CA ARG A 376 -30.74 -7.56 5.69
C ARG A 376 -29.64 -7.11 6.64
N PHE A 377 -30.01 -6.64 7.83
CA PHE A 377 -29.03 -6.20 8.83
C PHE A 377 -28.71 -7.28 9.87
N ASN A 378 -29.47 -8.36 9.92
CA ASN A 378 -29.15 -9.58 10.63
C ASN A 378 -28.44 -10.60 9.71
N PRO A 379 -27.74 -11.59 10.28
CA PRO A 379 -27.03 -12.60 9.49
C PRO A 379 -27.98 -13.38 8.58
N TRP A 380 -27.64 -13.46 7.31
CA TRP A 380 -28.29 -14.28 6.32
C TRP A 380 -27.42 -15.46 5.97
N TYR A 381 -27.96 -16.65 6.00
CA TYR A 381 -27.25 -17.90 5.72
C TYR A 381 -27.81 -18.58 4.48
N GLN A 382 -26.92 -19.07 3.59
CA GLN A 382 -27.32 -19.66 2.34
C GLN A 382 -26.31 -20.70 1.85
N TYR A 383 -26.78 -21.78 1.28
CA TYR A 383 -26.01 -22.70 0.46
C TYR A 383 -26.03 -22.26 -1.01
N THR A 384 -24.89 -22.35 -1.70
CA THR A 384 -24.80 -22.06 -3.13
C THR A 384 -24.12 -23.23 -3.84
N ASP A 385 -24.82 -23.85 -4.77
CA ASP A 385 -24.28 -24.88 -5.64
C ASP A 385 -23.65 -24.24 -6.86
N MET A 386 -22.34 -24.50 -7.09
CA MET A 386 -21.56 -23.92 -8.17
C MET A 386 -21.59 -24.84 -9.42
N ALA A 387 -21.73 -24.25 -10.61
CA ALA A 387 -21.66 -25.00 -11.87
C ALA A 387 -20.26 -25.64 -12.07
N SER A 388 -19.21 -25.03 -11.55
CA SER A 388 -17.85 -25.57 -11.55
C SER A 388 -17.64 -26.79 -10.63
N GLY A 389 -18.66 -27.18 -9.90
CA GLY A 389 -18.65 -28.24 -8.89
C GLY A 389 -18.46 -27.72 -7.47
N GLY A 390 -19.08 -28.43 -6.53
CA GLY A 390 -19.03 -28.09 -5.11
C GLY A 390 -20.19 -27.21 -4.64
N THR A 391 -20.44 -27.29 -3.34
CA THR A 391 -21.41 -26.47 -2.63
C THR A 391 -20.65 -25.66 -1.59
N TYR A 392 -20.96 -24.38 -1.52
CA TYR A 392 -20.42 -23.45 -0.52
C TYR A 392 -21.57 -22.95 0.36
N TRP A 393 -21.26 -22.72 1.62
CA TRP A 393 -22.15 -22.08 2.56
C TRP A 393 -21.56 -20.72 2.92
N CYS A 394 -22.40 -19.70 2.99
CA CYS A 394 -21.97 -18.38 3.38
C CYS A 394 -22.92 -17.77 4.40
N THR A 395 -22.35 -16.97 5.31
CA THR A 395 -23.07 -15.97 6.09
C THR A 395 -22.80 -14.58 5.52
N SER A 396 -23.84 -13.75 5.47
CA SER A 396 -23.73 -12.37 4.98
C SER A 396 -24.51 -11.41 5.87
N ARG A 397 -24.01 -10.17 5.99
CA ARG A 397 -24.69 -9.07 6.64
C ARG A 397 -24.51 -7.80 5.83
N VAL A 398 -25.51 -6.90 5.84
CA VAL A 398 -25.40 -5.60 5.21
C VAL A 398 -24.87 -4.57 6.20
N GLU A 399 -23.91 -3.78 5.78
CA GLU A 399 -23.39 -2.62 6.49
C GLU A 399 -23.61 -1.34 5.67
N LYS A 400 -23.89 -0.23 6.35
CA LYS A 400 -24.08 1.07 5.72
C LYS A 400 -22.79 1.87 5.76
N ALA A 401 -22.38 2.39 4.62
CA ALA A 401 -21.26 3.33 4.48
C ALA A 401 -21.74 4.64 3.83
N LYS A 402 -20.82 5.60 3.67
CA LYS A 402 -21.11 6.89 3.02
C LYS A 402 -21.61 6.72 1.59
N GLU A 403 -21.00 5.76 0.87
CA GLU A 403 -21.23 5.54 -0.57
C GLU A 403 -22.36 4.56 -0.88
N GLY A 404 -23.10 4.06 0.14
CA GLY A 404 -24.20 3.13 -0.06
C GLY A 404 -24.20 1.95 0.90
N LEU A 405 -24.90 0.90 0.52
CA LEU A 405 -24.99 -0.34 1.28
C LEU A 405 -23.99 -1.37 0.74
N TYR A 406 -23.35 -2.07 1.66
CA TYR A 406 -22.37 -3.12 1.34
C TYR A 406 -22.75 -4.41 2.07
N SER A 407 -22.67 -5.54 1.37
CA SER A 407 -22.69 -6.83 2.02
C SER A 407 -21.28 -7.26 2.39
N VAL A 408 -21.13 -7.81 3.58
CA VAL A 408 -19.92 -8.48 4.05
C VAL A 408 -20.26 -9.95 4.24
N SER A 409 -19.52 -10.82 3.56
CA SER A 409 -19.79 -12.25 3.53
C SER A 409 -18.56 -13.07 3.89
N VAL A 410 -18.77 -14.11 4.68
CA VAL A 410 -17.76 -15.14 4.95
C VAL A 410 -18.37 -16.48 4.57
N GLY A 411 -17.57 -17.36 3.96
CA GLY A 411 -18.06 -18.66 3.58
C GLY A 411 -17.01 -19.75 3.61
N VAL A 412 -17.48 -20.99 3.50
CA VAL A 412 -16.68 -22.21 3.54
C VAL A 412 -17.26 -23.26 2.59
N ARG A 413 -16.47 -24.29 2.30
CA ARG A 413 -16.95 -25.48 1.62
C ARG A 413 -17.98 -26.25 2.44
N PHE A 414 -18.84 -26.99 1.79
CA PHE A 414 -19.89 -27.81 2.42
C PHE A 414 -19.37 -28.74 3.53
N GLU A 415 -18.18 -29.30 3.38
CA GLU A 415 -17.56 -30.20 4.35
C GLU A 415 -17.25 -29.56 5.71
N ASP A 416 -17.02 -28.24 5.71
CA ASP A 416 -16.66 -27.45 6.89
C ASP A 416 -17.85 -26.73 7.53
N VAL A 417 -19.01 -26.73 6.91
CA VAL A 417 -20.22 -26.06 7.41
C VAL A 417 -20.63 -26.53 8.80
N LYS A 418 -20.34 -27.79 9.12
CA LYS A 418 -20.65 -28.43 10.41
C LYS A 418 -20.18 -27.65 11.63
N TRP A 419 -19.21 -26.75 11.45
CA TRP A 419 -18.63 -25.95 12.52
C TRP A 419 -19.35 -24.62 12.78
N PHE A 420 -20.26 -24.22 11.89
CA PHE A 420 -20.85 -22.88 11.86
C PHE A 420 -22.28 -22.84 12.39
N ARG A 421 -22.63 -21.70 12.99
CA ARG A 421 -24.04 -21.33 13.27
C ARG A 421 -24.75 -21.06 11.95
N GLY A 422 -26.05 -21.41 11.87
CA GLY A 422 -26.86 -21.20 10.66
C GLY A 422 -26.66 -22.24 9.58
N ARG A 423 -25.94 -23.34 9.85
CA ARG A 423 -25.78 -24.47 8.94
C ARG A 423 -27.09 -25.19 8.60
N GLU A 424 -28.10 -25.04 9.44
CA GLU A 424 -29.44 -25.65 9.28
C GLU A 424 -30.32 -24.86 8.30
N THR A 425 -29.82 -23.79 7.71
CA THR A 425 -30.60 -22.97 6.76
C THR A 425 -31.13 -23.82 5.60
N SER A 426 -32.37 -23.58 5.23
CA SER A 426 -32.99 -24.17 4.02
C SER A 426 -32.74 -23.35 2.76
N HIS A 427 -32.17 -22.16 2.90
CA HIS A 427 -31.90 -21.29 1.76
C HIS A 427 -30.78 -21.87 0.89
N ARG A 428 -31.14 -22.17 -0.37
CA ARG A 428 -30.21 -22.76 -1.33
C ARG A 428 -30.42 -22.14 -2.71
N SER A 429 -29.32 -21.85 -3.40
CA SER A 429 -29.33 -21.33 -4.76
C SER A 429 -28.34 -22.07 -5.66
N LYS A 430 -28.48 -21.88 -6.98
CA LYS A 430 -27.52 -22.36 -7.98
C LYS A 430 -26.82 -21.16 -8.64
N SER A 431 -25.54 -21.30 -8.90
CA SER A 431 -24.72 -20.29 -9.54
C SER A 431 -23.99 -20.85 -10.74
N ASP A 432 -24.03 -20.12 -11.85
CA ASP A 432 -23.30 -20.48 -13.08
C ASP A 432 -21.88 -19.88 -13.10
N CYS A 433 -21.47 -19.17 -12.02
CA CYS A 433 -20.14 -18.59 -11.91
C CYS A 433 -19.02 -19.65 -12.04
N PRO A 434 -17.90 -19.24 -12.63
CA PRO A 434 -17.41 -17.86 -12.80
C PRO A 434 -17.78 -17.12 -14.10
N ASP A 435 -18.87 -17.45 -14.81
CA ASP A 435 -19.31 -16.66 -15.97
C ASP A 435 -19.77 -15.25 -15.55
N ASP A 436 -18.93 -14.22 -15.77
CA ASP A 436 -19.22 -12.83 -15.43
C ASP A 436 -20.32 -12.21 -16.31
N ALA A 437 -20.56 -12.75 -17.50
CA ALA A 437 -21.60 -12.30 -18.42
C ALA A 437 -23.00 -12.78 -18.00
N CYS A 438 -23.09 -13.88 -17.26
CA CYS A 438 -24.34 -14.49 -16.81
C CYS A 438 -25.25 -13.49 -16.06
N CYS A 439 -24.69 -12.73 -15.13
CA CYS A 439 -25.45 -11.75 -14.33
C CYS A 439 -25.72 -10.41 -15.03
N ARG A 440 -25.07 -10.14 -16.13
CA ARG A 440 -25.28 -8.93 -16.94
C ARG A 440 -26.35 -9.09 -18.01
N ARG A 441 -26.68 -10.32 -18.36
CA ARG A 441 -27.69 -10.64 -19.39
C ARG A 441 -29.01 -11.01 -18.75
N ALA A 442 -30.07 -10.40 -19.22
CA ALA A 442 -31.42 -10.88 -18.91
C ALA A 442 -31.65 -12.21 -19.61
N SER A 443 -32.53 -13.07 -19.04
CA SER A 443 -32.92 -14.29 -19.70
C SER A 443 -33.55 -13.98 -21.07
N SER A 444 -33.44 -14.93 -22.01
CA SER A 444 -34.00 -14.77 -23.37
C SER A 444 -35.51 -14.49 -23.35
N THR A 445 -36.22 -15.02 -22.35
CA THR A 445 -37.64 -14.78 -22.14
C THR A 445 -37.93 -13.34 -21.73
N LEU A 446 -37.18 -12.81 -20.76
CA LEU A 446 -37.31 -11.41 -20.32
C LEU A 446 -36.86 -10.44 -21.40
N THR A 447 -35.77 -10.75 -22.08
CA THR A 447 -35.26 -9.93 -23.20
C THR A 447 -36.30 -9.81 -24.29
N ARG A 448 -36.92 -10.93 -24.70
CA ARG A 448 -37.96 -10.96 -25.71
C ARG A 448 -39.21 -10.16 -25.30
N LYS A 449 -39.56 -10.19 -24.02
CA LYS A 449 -40.71 -9.47 -23.47
C LYS A 449 -40.48 -7.98 -23.35
N TRP A 450 -39.27 -7.53 -22.94
CA TRP A 450 -39.07 -6.18 -22.50
C TRP A 450 -38.11 -5.32 -23.33
N SER A 451 -37.36 -5.88 -24.29
CA SER A 451 -36.34 -5.14 -25.05
C SER A 451 -36.90 -3.94 -25.84
N ALA A 452 -38.16 -3.99 -26.28
CA ALA A 452 -38.81 -2.88 -26.95
C ALA A 452 -39.79 -2.06 -26.06
N ALA A 453 -39.98 -2.50 -24.80
CA ALA A 453 -40.98 -1.92 -23.91
C ALA A 453 -40.41 -1.28 -22.66
N ALA A 454 -39.11 -1.46 -22.37
CA ALA A 454 -38.45 -0.88 -21.20
C ALA A 454 -37.41 0.14 -21.63
N TRP A 455 -37.45 1.32 -21.03
CA TRP A 455 -36.46 2.39 -21.22
C TRP A 455 -35.95 2.85 -19.85
N PRO A 456 -34.91 2.20 -19.27
CA PRO A 456 -34.39 2.55 -17.96
C PRO A 456 -33.57 3.84 -18.02
N GLU A 457 -33.76 4.72 -17.05
CA GLU A 457 -32.90 5.88 -16.80
C GLU A 457 -31.84 5.50 -15.77
N ALA A 458 -30.55 5.81 -16.04
CA ALA A 458 -29.47 5.55 -15.12
C ALA A 458 -29.51 6.51 -13.94
N ALA A 459 -29.44 5.98 -12.71
CA ALA A 459 -29.39 6.80 -11.49
C ALA A 459 -28.06 7.56 -11.34
N THR A 460 -27.00 7.07 -11.97
CA THR A 460 -25.67 7.70 -11.90
C THR A 460 -25.50 8.70 -13.02
N PRO A 461 -25.22 9.99 -12.72
CA PRO A 461 -24.95 10.98 -13.77
C PRO A 461 -23.79 10.56 -14.66
N THR A 462 -24.00 10.50 -15.96
CA THR A 462 -22.96 10.14 -16.95
C THR A 462 -21.74 11.08 -16.90
N SER A 463 -21.96 12.32 -16.47
CA SER A 463 -20.89 13.31 -16.22
C SER A 463 -19.93 12.91 -15.09
N LEU A 464 -20.39 12.15 -14.10
CA LEU A 464 -19.54 11.66 -13.01
C LEU A 464 -18.58 10.55 -13.47
N LEU A 465 -19.00 9.69 -14.41
CA LEU A 465 -18.14 8.63 -14.96
C LEU A 465 -16.98 9.18 -15.80
N ALA A 466 -17.18 10.34 -16.44
CA ALA A 466 -16.14 11.03 -17.19
C ALA A 466 -15.24 11.92 -16.31
N ALA A 467 -15.72 12.32 -15.14
CA ALA A 467 -15.05 13.23 -14.23
C ALA A 467 -14.36 12.52 -13.03
N LEU A 468 -14.50 11.20 -12.89
CA LEU A 468 -13.69 10.46 -11.91
C LEU A 468 -12.23 10.57 -12.34
N PRO A 469 -11.39 11.32 -11.63
CA PRO A 469 -9.98 11.36 -11.92
C PRO A 469 -9.48 9.92 -11.85
N THR A 470 -8.86 9.45 -12.91
CA THR A 470 -8.06 8.24 -12.91
C THR A 470 -7.06 8.45 -11.78
N GLY A 471 -7.32 7.84 -10.63
CA GLY A 471 -6.83 8.12 -9.31
C GLY A 471 -5.48 8.81 -9.20
N THR A 472 -5.46 9.98 -8.61
CA THR A 472 -4.25 10.52 -8.00
C THR A 472 -3.88 9.59 -6.85
N PHE A 473 -2.76 8.94 -6.98
CA PHE A 473 -2.14 8.12 -5.94
C PHE A 473 -1.40 9.06 -4.96
N PRO A 474 -1.56 8.93 -3.63
CA PRO A 474 -2.35 7.94 -2.90
C PRO A 474 -3.82 8.34 -2.61
N GLY A 475 -4.43 9.21 -3.38
CA GLY A 475 -5.81 9.68 -3.18
C GLY A 475 -5.95 10.71 -2.07
N VAL A 476 -4.85 11.38 -1.73
CA VAL A 476 -4.78 12.45 -0.72
C VAL A 476 -4.36 13.74 -1.41
N ASP A 477 -5.05 14.83 -1.12
CA ASP A 477 -4.59 16.16 -1.51
C ASP A 477 -3.48 16.62 -0.55
N THR A 478 -2.23 16.49 -1.00
CA THR A 478 -1.04 16.87 -0.22
C THR A 478 -1.00 18.36 0.08
N HIS A 479 -1.55 19.21 -0.78
CA HIS A 479 -1.63 20.65 -0.55
C HIS A 479 -2.53 20.93 0.67
N GLU A 480 -3.74 20.38 0.71
CA GLU A 480 -4.63 20.51 1.86
C GLU A 480 -4.01 19.99 3.16
N VAL A 481 -3.27 18.87 3.10
CA VAL A 481 -2.57 18.31 4.27
C VAL A 481 -1.49 19.25 4.78
N TYR A 482 -0.69 19.83 3.89
CA TYR A 482 0.40 20.71 4.29
C TYR A 482 -0.13 22.05 4.83
N GLU A 483 -1.16 22.65 4.23
CA GLU A 483 -1.83 23.84 4.77
C GLU A 483 -2.45 23.56 6.15
N PHE A 484 -3.05 22.38 6.34
CA PHE A 484 -3.58 21.95 7.63
C PHE A 484 -2.47 21.90 8.68
N LEU A 485 -1.36 21.23 8.42
CA LEU A 485 -0.22 21.13 9.35
C LEU A 485 0.35 22.50 9.68
N GLU A 486 0.56 23.35 8.68
CA GLU A 486 1.07 24.73 8.87
C GLU A 486 0.11 25.55 9.77
N SER A 487 -1.18 25.40 9.60
CA SER A 487 -2.18 26.08 10.43
C SER A 487 -2.19 25.60 11.90
N HIS A 488 -1.78 24.36 12.14
CA HIS A 488 -1.76 23.71 13.46
C HIS A 488 -0.38 23.77 14.14
N GLU A 489 0.68 24.09 13.42
CA GLU A 489 2.03 24.24 14.01
C GLU A 489 2.10 25.41 15.01
N ARG A 490 1.34 26.47 14.76
CA ARG A 490 1.34 27.71 15.56
C ARG A 490 0.39 27.70 16.77
N ARG A 491 -0.31 26.59 17.02
CA ARG A 491 -1.18 26.44 18.19
C ARG A 491 -0.43 25.67 19.27
N PRO A 492 -0.01 26.34 20.40
CA PRO A 492 0.64 25.68 21.53
C PRO A 492 -0.30 24.70 22.23
#